data_73e2d314c7943cff0728c5752e37bfc6
#
_entry.id   73e2d314c7943cff0728c5752e37bfc6
#
_cell.length_a   1.000
_cell.length_b   1.000
_cell.length_c   1.000
_cell.angle_alpha   90.00
_cell.angle_beta   90.00
_cell.angle_gamma   90.00
#
_symmetry.space_group_name_H-M   'P 1'
#
loop_
_entity.id
_entity.type
_entity.pdbx_description
1 polymer ?
#
loop_
_entity_poly.entity_id
_entity_poly.type
_entity_poly.pdbx_seq_one_letter_code
_entity_poly.pdbx_strand_id
1 'polypeptide(L)'
;MATAPTSDAAPPRPSRVNPWVLGAGLAVVVPLLAVLVMNLGRDPHSIRSPLVGRPAPAFSLAPVGGGAPVSLDSLRGRPVVVNFWATWCVPCFEEHAALTAAARTFGDDVQFLGVVYEDDEARTQAFLAERGSSYPALMDPEGRTAIAFGVFGVPETFFIDAHGQIVEKYVGPLNRGTIAALIARTKGGSP
;
A
#
# COMPACT_ATOMS: atom_id res chain seq x y z
N MET A 1 -61.52 -51.90 -23.37
CA MET A 1 -61.13 -51.18 -22.19
C MET A 1 -59.82 -51.81 -21.66
N ALA A 2 -58.67 -51.28 -22.00
CA ALA A 2 -57.36 -51.81 -21.60
C ALA A 2 -56.78 -50.93 -20.57
N THR A 3 -56.58 -51.42 -19.35
CA THR A 3 -55.92 -50.75 -18.24
C THR A 3 -54.41 -50.83 -18.41
N ALA A 4 -53.75 -49.70 -18.52
CA ALA A 4 -52.30 -49.57 -18.57
C ALA A 4 -51.67 -49.87 -17.16
N PRO A 5 -50.53 -50.58 -17.11
CA PRO A 5 -49.86 -50.81 -15.84
C PRO A 5 -49.14 -49.53 -15.36
N THR A 6 -49.45 -49.13 -14.15
CA THR A 6 -48.70 -48.07 -13.40
C THR A 6 -47.33 -48.60 -13.03
N SER A 7 -46.28 -47.97 -13.58
CA SER A 7 -44.89 -48.23 -13.21
C SER A 7 -44.60 -47.63 -11.84
N ASP A 8 -44.52 -48.46 -10.82
CA ASP A 8 -44.13 -48.12 -9.47
C ASP A 8 -42.59 -48.01 -9.40
N ALA A 9 -42.05 -46.86 -9.73
CA ALA A 9 -40.62 -46.57 -9.63
C ALA A 9 -40.23 -46.35 -8.16
N ALA A 10 -39.51 -47.29 -7.58
CA ALA A 10 -38.98 -47.18 -6.23
C ALA A 10 -38.09 -45.95 -6.08
N PRO A 11 -38.17 -45.20 -4.92
CA PRO A 11 -37.36 -44.02 -4.71
C PRO A 11 -35.85 -44.35 -4.72
N PRO A 12 -35.00 -43.44 -5.23
CA PRO A 12 -33.57 -43.65 -5.28
C PRO A 12 -33.00 -43.83 -3.86
N ARG A 13 -32.23 -44.89 -3.65
CA ARG A 13 -31.59 -45.17 -2.38
C ARG A 13 -30.56 -44.07 -2.07
N PRO A 14 -30.50 -43.51 -0.84
CA PRO A 14 -29.50 -42.51 -0.49
C PRO A 14 -28.09 -43.12 -0.62
N SER A 15 -27.24 -42.49 -1.41
CA SER A 15 -25.85 -42.90 -1.59
C SER A 15 -25.10 -42.77 -0.22
N ARG A 16 -24.69 -43.91 0.33
CA ARG A 16 -23.86 -43.87 1.56
C ARG A 16 -22.50 -43.31 1.19
N VAL A 17 -22.19 -42.14 1.70
CA VAL A 17 -20.85 -41.53 1.57
C VAL A 17 -19.86 -42.48 2.26
N ASN A 18 -18.84 -42.91 1.53
CA ASN A 18 -17.80 -43.77 2.05
C ASN A 18 -17.02 -43.00 3.18
N PRO A 19 -17.01 -43.52 4.43
CA PRO A 19 -16.38 -42.81 5.55
C PRO A 19 -14.88 -42.55 5.33
N TRP A 20 -14.21 -43.39 4.54
CA TRP A 20 -12.80 -43.18 4.17
C TRP A 20 -12.62 -42.01 3.22
N VAL A 21 -13.53 -41.74 2.30
CA VAL A 21 -13.48 -40.58 1.43
C VAL A 21 -13.76 -39.29 2.22
N LEU A 22 -14.69 -39.37 3.17
CA LEU A 22 -14.98 -38.26 4.08
C LEU A 22 -13.77 -37.94 4.98
N GLY A 23 -13.14 -38.96 5.55
CA GLY A 23 -11.94 -38.81 6.39
C GLY A 23 -10.75 -38.25 5.61
N ALA A 24 -10.50 -38.74 4.39
CA ALA A 24 -9.46 -38.22 3.52
C ALA A 24 -9.74 -36.76 3.11
N GLY A 25 -10.99 -36.40 2.79
CA GLY A 25 -11.39 -35.04 2.49
C GLY A 25 -11.18 -34.09 3.67
N LEU A 26 -11.58 -34.48 4.88
CA LEU A 26 -11.37 -33.71 6.09
C LEU A 26 -9.87 -33.53 6.42
N ALA A 27 -9.05 -34.54 6.23
CA ALA A 27 -7.61 -34.51 6.46
C ALA A 27 -6.89 -33.48 5.53
N VAL A 28 -7.45 -33.16 4.39
CA VAL A 28 -6.93 -32.12 3.47
C VAL A 28 -7.54 -30.75 3.77
N VAL A 29 -8.86 -30.70 3.94
CA VAL A 29 -9.60 -29.43 4.07
C VAL A 29 -9.29 -28.73 5.39
N VAL A 30 -9.20 -29.49 6.50
CA VAL A 30 -8.95 -28.90 7.85
C VAL A 30 -7.59 -28.18 7.92
N PRO A 31 -6.45 -28.77 7.50
CA PRO A 31 -5.17 -28.05 7.53
C PRO A 31 -5.14 -26.88 6.52
N LEU A 32 -5.80 -27.03 5.36
CA LEU A 32 -5.92 -25.91 4.40
C LEU A 32 -6.66 -24.73 5.00
N LEU A 33 -7.80 -24.96 5.66
CA LEU A 33 -8.55 -23.93 6.37
C LEU A 33 -7.75 -23.36 7.54
N ALA A 34 -7.02 -24.17 8.28
CA ALA A 34 -6.16 -23.68 9.36
C ALA A 34 -5.08 -22.73 8.82
N VAL A 35 -4.39 -23.10 7.74
CA VAL A 35 -3.42 -22.24 7.08
C VAL A 35 -4.07 -20.95 6.56
N LEU A 36 -5.26 -21.03 5.97
CA LEU A 36 -6.00 -19.86 5.49
C LEU A 36 -6.33 -18.90 6.65
N VAL A 37 -6.90 -19.43 7.75
CA VAL A 37 -7.24 -18.62 8.93
C VAL A 37 -6.00 -18.00 9.57
N MET A 38 -4.89 -18.73 9.68
CA MET A 38 -3.62 -18.20 10.19
C MET A 38 -3.03 -17.10 9.32
N ASN A 39 -3.32 -17.08 8.03
CA ASN A 39 -2.87 -16.04 7.10
C ASN A 39 -3.84 -14.87 6.96
N LEU A 40 -5.13 -15.03 7.31
CA LEU A 40 -6.13 -13.94 7.23
C LEU A 40 -5.81 -12.75 8.16
N GLY A 41 -5.05 -12.97 9.23
CA GLY A 41 -4.65 -11.91 10.17
C GLY A 41 -3.37 -11.16 9.78
N ARG A 42 -2.74 -11.50 8.66
CA ARG A 42 -1.57 -10.75 8.18
C ARG A 42 -2.03 -9.53 7.43
N ASP A 43 -1.49 -8.37 7.81
CA ASP A 43 -1.75 -7.10 7.11
C ASP A 43 -1.19 -7.19 5.69
N PRO A 44 -2.04 -7.18 4.64
CA PRO A 44 -1.59 -7.25 3.25
C PRO A 44 -0.81 -6.01 2.81
N HIS A 45 -0.88 -4.91 3.56
CA HIS A 45 -0.16 -3.67 3.27
C HIS A 45 1.29 -3.68 3.80
N SER A 46 1.66 -4.61 4.69
CA SER A 46 3.03 -4.77 5.18
C SER A 46 3.84 -5.71 4.29
N ILE A 47 4.09 -5.30 3.05
CA ILE A 47 5.07 -6.00 2.20
C ILE A 47 6.45 -5.69 2.74
N ARG A 48 7.16 -6.69 3.25
CA ARG A 48 8.54 -6.52 3.71
C ARG A 48 9.43 -6.13 2.54
N SER A 49 9.63 -4.82 2.40
CA SER A 49 10.60 -4.30 1.43
C SER A 49 12.02 -4.67 1.88
N PRO A 50 12.88 -5.15 0.98
CA PRO A 50 14.29 -5.39 1.30
C PRO A 50 15.04 -4.10 1.66
N LEU A 51 14.43 -2.94 1.44
CA LEU A 51 14.98 -1.63 1.79
C LEU A 51 14.68 -1.21 3.23
N VAL A 52 13.75 -1.84 3.93
CA VAL A 52 13.50 -1.56 5.36
C VAL A 52 14.74 -1.91 6.18
N GLY A 53 15.17 -0.98 7.02
CA GLY A 53 16.42 -1.05 7.78
C GLY A 53 17.68 -0.68 6.97
N ARG A 54 17.52 -0.16 5.75
CA ARG A 54 18.63 0.30 4.91
C ARG A 54 18.54 1.80 4.63
N PRO A 55 19.65 2.45 4.24
CA PRO A 55 19.63 3.82 3.76
C PRO A 55 18.66 3.96 2.58
N ALA A 56 17.83 5.01 2.62
CA ALA A 56 16.97 5.35 1.52
C ALA A 56 17.79 5.73 0.28
N PRO A 57 17.38 5.30 -0.93
CA PRO A 57 18.02 5.71 -2.16
C PRO A 57 18.04 7.24 -2.29
N ALA A 58 19.20 7.79 -2.65
CA ALA A 58 19.33 9.22 -2.88
C ALA A 58 18.57 9.64 -4.14
N PHE A 59 17.95 10.81 -4.09
CA PHE A 59 17.35 11.47 -5.23
C PHE A 59 17.52 12.98 -5.16
N SER A 60 17.37 13.64 -6.31
CA SER A 60 17.26 15.10 -6.43
C SER A 60 16.25 15.38 -7.54
N LEU A 61 15.06 15.84 -7.18
CA LEU A 61 13.93 15.99 -8.08
C LEU A 61 13.40 17.44 -8.07
N ALA A 62 12.98 17.90 -9.24
CA ALA A 62 12.37 19.23 -9.38
C ALA A 62 10.95 19.23 -8.81
N PRO A 63 10.54 20.30 -8.09
CA PRO A 63 9.15 20.48 -7.71
C PRO A 63 8.25 20.67 -8.93
N VAL A 64 7.02 20.19 -8.82
CA VAL A 64 5.94 20.48 -9.79
C VAL A 64 5.74 22.00 -9.87
N GLY A 65 5.71 22.55 -11.09
CA GLY A 65 5.65 24.00 -11.31
C GLY A 65 7.00 24.71 -11.28
N GLY A 66 8.10 23.96 -11.15
CA GLY A 66 9.47 24.49 -11.18
C GLY A 66 10.00 24.89 -9.81
N GLY A 67 11.25 25.28 -9.79
CA GLY A 67 11.97 25.68 -8.58
C GLY A 67 13.28 24.88 -8.39
N ALA A 68 13.96 25.14 -7.29
CA ALA A 68 15.20 24.43 -6.96
C ALA A 68 14.90 22.95 -6.67
N PRO A 69 15.69 22.01 -7.21
CA PRO A 69 15.51 20.58 -6.92
C PRO A 69 15.62 20.29 -5.42
N VAL A 70 14.76 19.39 -4.95
CA VAL A 70 14.78 18.88 -3.58
C VAL A 70 15.58 17.60 -3.55
N SER A 71 16.64 17.59 -2.74
CA SER A 71 17.46 16.39 -2.51
C SER A 71 17.08 15.75 -1.18
N LEU A 72 16.96 14.40 -1.17
CA LEU A 72 16.71 13.66 0.07
C LEU A 72 17.84 13.91 1.10
N ASP A 73 19.09 14.01 0.67
CA ASP A 73 20.22 14.26 1.56
C ASP A 73 20.16 15.62 2.26
N SER A 74 19.54 16.62 1.62
CA SER A 74 19.35 17.95 2.24
C SER A 74 18.36 17.96 3.40
N LEU A 75 17.58 16.87 3.56
CA LEU A 75 16.55 16.72 4.59
C LEU A 75 17.02 15.89 5.79
N ARG A 76 18.28 15.46 5.82
CA ARG A 76 18.84 14.73 6.96
C ARG A 76 18.72 15.52 8.25
N GLY A 77 18.55 14.82 9.36
CA GLY A 77 18.29 15.41 10.68
C GLY A 77 16.80 15.53 11.01
N ARG A 78 15.92 15.29 10.02
CA ARG A 78 14.47 15.23 10.22
C ARG A 78 13.91 13.97 9.58
N PRO A 79 12.92 13.30 10.20
CA PRO A 79 12.19 12.22 9.53
C PRO A 79 11.50 12.71 8.26
N VAL A 80 11.42 11.84 7.25
CA VAL A 80 10.82 12.16 5.95
C VAL A 80 9.76 11.11 5.61
N VAL A 81 8.60 11.56 5.14
CA VAL A 81 7.56 10.73 4.53
C VAL A 81 7.60 10.96 3.03
N VAL A 82 7.93 9.93 2.25
CA VAL A 82 7.95 9.97 0.79
C VAL A 82 6.79 9.14 0.26
N ASN A 83 5.80 9.80 -0.34
CA ASN A 83 4.63 9.17 -0.94
C ASN A 83 4.76 9.17 -2.47
N PHE A 84 4.72 7.98 -3.08
CA PHE A 84 4.66 7.82 -4.54
C PHE A 84 3.19 7.76 -4.98
N TRP A 85 2.81 8.63 -5.91
CA TRP A 85 1.43 8.83 -6.32
C TRP A 85 1.30 9.29 -7.77
N ALA A 86 0.08 9.29 -8.32
CA ALA A 86 -0.22 9.80 -9.64
C ALA A 86 -1.65 10.34 -9.73
N THR A 87 -1.92 11.21 -10.70
CA THR A 87 -3.28 11.77 -10.91
C THR A 87 -4.27 10.77 -11.50
N TRP A 88 -3.81 9.70 -12.14
CA TRP A 88 -4.64 8.62 -12.67
C TRP A 88 -4.96 7.53 -11.62
N CYS A 89 -4.37 7.61 -10.45
CA CYS A 89 -4.48 6.61 -9.38
C CYS A 89 -5.68 6.93 -8.47
N VAL A 90 -6.76 6.17 -8.58
CA VAL A 90 -7.97 6.36 -7.76
C VAL A 90 -7.70 6.25 -6.26
N PRO A 91 -6.98 5.22 -5.73
CA PRO A 91 -6.68 5.14 -4.31
C PRO A 91 -5.81 6.31 -3.79
N CYS A 92 -5.01 6.94 -4.67
CA CYS A 92 -4.21 8.11 -4.30
C CYS A 92 -5.10 9.33 -3.97
N PHE A 93 -6.28 9.45 -4.62
CA PHE A 93 -7.26 10.49 -4.24
C PHE A 93 -7.81 10.30 -2.84
N GLU A 94 -8.02 9.03 -2.44
CA GLU A 94 -8.58 8.71 -1.13
C GLU A 94 -7.63 9.10 0.00
N GLU A 95 -6.33 8.89 -0.17
CA GLU A 95 -5.33 9.23 0.85
C GLU A 95 -4.88 10.70 0.83
N HIS A 96 -5.05 11.42 -0.29
CA HIS A 96 -4.51 12.77 -0.48
C HIS A 96 -4.91 13.74 0.64
N ALA A 97 -6.20 13.74 1.03
CA ALA A 97 -6.70 14.57 2.12
C ALA A 97 -6.09 14.19 3.48
N ALA A 98 -5.84 12.88 3.70
CA ALA A 98 -5.23 12.39 4.94
C ALA A 98 -3.75 12.79 5.03
N LEU A 99 -2.99 12.65 3.95
CA LEU A 99 -1.58 13.09 3.86
C LEU A 99 -1.45 14.61 4.00
N THR A 100 -2.31 15.38 3.31
CA THR A 100 -2.33 16.85 3.41
C THR A 100 -2.62 17.31 4.84
N ALA A 101 -3.58 16.67 5.52
CA ALA A 101 -3.87 16.97 6.92
C ALA A 101 -2.71 16.56 7.86
N ALA A 102 -2.07 15.41 7.62
CA ALA A 102 -0.93 14.97 8.39
C ALA A 102 0.28 15.91 8.21
N ALA A 103 0.54 16.37 6.98
CA ALA A 103 1.60 17.34 6.71
C ALA A 103 1.39 18.66 7.45
N ARG A 104 0.14 19.13 7.60
CA ARG A 104 -0.16 20.32 8.44
C ARG A 104 0.05 20.06 9.92
N THR A 105 -0.24 18.85 10.39
CA THR A 105 -0.16 18.51 11.82
C THR A 105 1.27 18.24 12.27
N PHE A 106 2.05 17.56 11.43
CA PHE A 106 3.39 17.07 11.78
C PHE A 106 4.53 17.77 11.02
N GLY A 107 4.21 18.76 10.14
CA GLY A 107 5.18 19.36 9.23
C GLY A 107 6.35 20.10 9.90
N ASP A 108 6.18 20.51 11.17
CA ASP A 108 7.29 21.10 11.94
C ASP A 108 8.36 20.06 12.31
N ASP A 109 7.94 18.81 12.52
CA ASP A 109 8.81 17.72 12.97
C ASP A 109 9.18 16.72 11.86
N VAL A 110 8.31 16.56 10.84
CA VAL A 110 8.43 15.56 9.79
C VAL A 110 8.29 16.22 8.43
N GLN A 111 9.21 15.97 7.53
CA GLN A 111 9.12 16.44 6.16
C GLN A 111 8.25 15.49 5.33
N PHE A 112 7.30 16.05 4.57
CA PHE A 112 6.47 15.29 3.62
C PHE A 112 6.88 15.63 2.20
N LEU A 113 6.96 14.61 1.33
CA LEU A 113 7.24 14.73 -0.09
C LEU A 113 6.30 13.82 -0.87
N GLY A 114 5.68 14.34 -1.93
CA GLY A 114 4.99 13.54 -2.92
C GLY A 114 5.91 13.35 -4.14
N VAL A 115 6.18 12.12 -4.54
CA VAL A 115 6.90 11.82 -5.78
C VAL A 115 5.89 11.37 -6.82
N VAL A 116 5.81 12.13 -7.91
CA VAL A 116 4.85 11.89 -9.00
C VAL A 116 5.39 10.80 -9.91
N TYR A 117 4.65 9.69 -9.99
CA TYR A 117 5.03 8.48 -10.71
C TYR A 117 4.34 8.41 -12.07
N GLU A 118 5.11 8.36 -13.14
CA GLU A 118 4.63 8.17 -14.52
C GLU A 118 3.39 9.02 -14.87
N ASP A 119 3.50 10.33 -14.65
CA ASP A 119 2.41 11.27 -14.88
C ASP A 119 2.88 12.56 -15.56
N ASP A 120 1.91 13.31 -16.09
CA ASP A 120 2.11 14.57 -16.78
C ASP A 120 2.12 15.74 -15.79
N GLU A 121 3.08 16.65 -15.95
CA GLU A 121 3.23 17.78 -15.05
C GLU A 121 2.02 18.73 -15.08
N ALA A 122 1.42 18.98 -16.24
CA ALA A 122 0.27 19.87 -16.35
C ALA A 122 -0.96 19.29 -15.65
N ARG A 123 -1.18 17.97 -15.78
CA ARG A 123 -2.25 17.27 -15.04
C ARG A 123 -2.00 17.30 -13.54
N THR A 124 -0.75 17.10 -13.13
CA THR A 124 -0.36 17.18 -11.71
C THR A 124 -0.59 18.58 -11.15
N GLN A 125 -0.20 19.62 -11.87
CA GLN A 125 -0.46 21.01 -11.48
C GLN A 125 -1.97 21.30 -11.35
N ALA A 126 -2.77 20.87 -12.32
CA ALA A 126 -4.23 21.03 -12.27
C ALA A 126 -4.85 20.34 -11.06
N PHE A 127 -4.42 19.11 -10.76
CA PHE A 127 -4.85 18.36 -9.57
C PHE A 127 -4.51 19.10 -8.27
N LEU A 128 -3.27 19.57 -8.14
CA LEU A 128 -2.82 20.30 -6.95
C LEU A 128 -3.51 21.67 -6.82
N ALA A 129 -3.81 22.35 -7.92
CA ALA A 129 -4.57 23.59 -7.90
C ALA A 129 -6.02 23.38 -7.44
N GLU A 130 -6.66 22.29 -7.87
CA GLU A 130 -8.03 21.93 -7.47
C GLU A 130 -8.12 21.47 -6.02
N ARG A 131 -7.20 20.58 -5.59
CA ARG A 131 -7.30 19.88 -4.31
C ARG A 131 -6.44 20.46 -3.20
N GLY A 132 -5.46 21.27 -3.57
CA GLY A 132 -4.45 21.80 -2.65
C GLY A 132 -3.46 20.75 -2.20
N SER A 133 -2.32 21.20 -1.67
CA SER A 133 -1.35 20.37 -0.96
C SER A 133 -0.70 21.18 0.14
N SER A 134 -0.23 20.51 1.19
CA SER A 134 0.53 21.13 2.29
C SER A 134 2.01 20.71 2.27
N TYR A 135 2.43 20.01 1.22
CA TYR A 135 3.78 19.53 1.01
C TYR A 135 4.12 19.54 -0.48
N PRO A 136 5.41 19.64 -0.83
CA PRO A 136 5.82 19.68 -2.24
C PRO A 136 5.57 18.36 -2.94
N ALA A 137 5.11 18.44 -4.20
CA ALA A 137 5.11 17.36 -5.15
C ALA A 137 6.32 17.49 -6.08
N LEU A 138 7.05 16.40 -6.29
CA LEU A 138 8.29 16.33 -7.05
C LEU A 138 8.08 15.45 -8.28
N MET A 139 8.57 15.88 -9.44
CA MET A 139 8.47 15.12 -10.67
C MET A 139 9.57 14.07 -10.77
N ASP A 140 9.19 12.82 -11.05
CA ASP A 140 10.09 11.70 -11.40
C ASP A 140 9.78 11.22 -12.83
N PRO A 141 10.09 12.03 -13.88
CA PRO A 141 9.58 11.81 -15.23
C PRO A 141 10.05 10.52 -15.88
N GLU A 142 11.17 9.97 -15.42
CA GLU A 142 11.75 8.71 -15.92
C GLU A 142 11.52 7.54 -14.97
N GLY A 143 10.80 7.76 -13.84
CA GLY A 143 10.54 6.74 -12.83
C GLY A 143 11.78 6.19 -12.13
N ARG A 144 12.94 6.85 -12.27
CA ARG A 144 14.21 6.35 -11.71
C ARG A 144 14.18 6.27 -10.19
N THR A 145 13.57 7.27 -9.55
CA THR A 145 13.42 7.28 -8.10
C THR A 145 12.49 6.17 -7.64
N ALA A 146 11.35 6.00 -8.32
CA ALA A 146 10.41 4.93 -8.04
C ALA A 146 11.07 3.55 -8.18
N ILE A 147 11.85 3.32 -9.24
CA ILE A 147 12.63 2.08 -9.45
C ILE A 147 13.63 1.87 -8.32
N ALA A 148 14.39 2.90 -7.92
CA ALA A 148 15.38 2.81 -6.85
C ALA A 148 14.75 2.46 -5.49
N PHE A 149 13.55 2.97 -5.21
CA PHE A 149 12.76 2.64 -4.03
C PHE A 149 12.02 1.29 -4.13
N GLY A 150 12.07 0.62 -5.28
CA GLY A 150 11.35 -0.62 -5.51
C GLY A 150 9.84 -0.43 -5.40
N VAL A 151 9.33 0.64 -6.01
CA VAL A 151 7.89 0.91 -6.17
C VAL A 151 7.35 0.01 -7.27
N PHE A 152 6.30 -0.74 -6.97
CA PHE A 152 5.64 -1.64 -7.93
C PHE A 152 4.31 -1.08 -8.44
N GLY A 153 3.79 -0.07 -7.74
CA GLY A 153 2.52 0.57 -8.05
C GLY A 153 2.25 1.72 -7.10
N VAL A 154 1.20 2.47 -7.34
CA VAL A 154 0.82 3.61 -6.50
C VAL A 154 -0.58 3.39 -5.90
N PRO A 155 -0.82 3.86 -4.66
CA PRO A 155 0.11 4.58 -3.79
C PRO A 155 1.04 3.66 -2.99
N GLU A 156 2.29 4.08 -2.83
CA GLU A 156 3.25 3.50 -1.90
C GLU A 156 3.94 4.60 -1.10
N THR A 157 4.07 4.42 0.21
CA THR A 157 4.65 5.42 1.10
C THR A 157 5.80 4.85 1.91
N PHE A 158 6.91 5.59 1.93
CA PHE A 158 8.11 5.25 2.70
C PHE A 158 8.26 6.22 3.86
N PHE A 159 8.51 5.66 5.03
CA PHE A 159 8.80 6.39 6.26
C PHE A 159 10.29 6.26 6.55
N ILE A 160 10.99 7.38 6.56
CA ILE A 160 12.44 7.48 6.65
C ILE A 160 12.78 8.25 7.92
N ASP A 161 13.70 7.74 8.74
CA ASP A 161 14.13 8.38 9.97
C ASP A 161 15.07 9.57 9.72
N ALA A 162 15.44 10.29 10.79
CA ALA A 162 16.34 11.43 10.72
C ALA A 162 17.77 11.09 10.24
N HIS A 163 18.15 9.79 10.29
CA HIS A 163 19.43 9.30 9.80
C HIS A 163 19.37 8.90 8.31
N GLY A 164 18.18 8.97 7.69
CA GLY A 164 17.97 8.58 6.30
C GLY A 164 17.76 7.09 6.10
N GLN A 165 17.41 6.32 7.15
CA GLN A 165 17.10 4.90 7.07
C GLN A 165 15.60 4.71 6.82
N ILE A 166 15.23 3.78 5.94
CA ILE A 166 13.82 3.41 5.75
C ILE A 166 13.37 2.58 6.95
N VAL A 167 12.44 3.11 7.72
CA VAL A 167 11.84 2.44 8.88
C VAL A 167 10.68 1.55 8.45
N GLU A 168 9.87 2.02 7.49
CA GLU A 168 8.69 1.31 7.04
C GLU A 168 8.37 1.63 5.58
N LYS A 169 7.81 0.63 4.86
CA LYS A 169 7.16 0.78 3.57
C LYS A 169 5.70 0.38 3.71
N TYR A 170 4.80 1.25 3.32
CA TYR A 170 3.36 0.98 3.30
C TYR A 170 2.85 0.97 1.87
N VAL A 171 2.09 -0.08 1.51
CA VAL A 171 1.50 -0.25 0.18
C VAL A 171 0.00 -0.07 0.26
N GLY A 172 -0.54 0.79 -0.58
CA GLY A 172 -1.96 1.14 -0.61
C GLY A 172 -2.30 2.45 0.09
N PRO A 173 -3.58 2.85 0.08
CA PRO A 173 -4.03 4.13 0.59
C PRO A 173 -3.93 4.24 2.12
N LEU A 174 -3.36 5.33 2.59
CA LEU A 174 -3.15 5.64 4.00
C LEU A 174 -4.35 6.43 4.58
N ASN A 175 -4.74 6.06 5.80
CA ASN A 175 -5.63 6.86 6.62
C ASN A 175 -4.87 7.63 7.72
N ARG A 176 -5.53 8.62 8.35
CA ARG A 176 -4.91 9.49 9.37
C ARG A 176 -4.33 8.72 10.56
N GLY A 177 -5.01 7.67 11.03
CA GLY A 177 -4.58 6.86 12.17
C GLY A 177 -3.29 6.09 11.84
N THR A 178 -3.25 5.46 10.66
CA THR A 178 -2.07 4.73 10.18
C THR A 178 -0.88 5.67 9.99
N ILE A 179 -1.08 6.85 9.38
CA ILE A 179 -0.02 7.85 9.21
C ILE A 179 0.56 8.25 10.56
N ALA A 180 -0.28 8.60 11.54
CA ALA A 180 0.17 9.01 12.87
C ALA A 180 0.96 7.91 13.58
N ALA A 181 0.49 6.66 13.52
CA ALA A 181 1.18 5.51 14.11
C ALA A 181 2.55 5.26 13.47
N LEU A 182 2.65 5.34 12.14
CA LEU A 182 3.90 5.14 11.41
C LEU A 182 4.91 6.28 11.66
N ILE A 183 4.43 7.53 11.74
CA ILE A 183 5.27 8.68 12.12
C ILE A 183 5.82 8.50 13.54
N ALA A 184 5.00 8.06 14.50
CA ALA A 184 5.46 7.82 15.86
C ALA A 184 6.60 6.79 15.91
N ARG A 185 6.50 5.71 15.14
CA ARG A 185 7.57 4.69 14.99
C ARG A 185 8.84 5.29 14.36
N THR A 186 8.67 6.13 13.34
CA THR A 186 9.79 6.76 12.63
C THR A 186 10.56 7.73 13.51
N LYS A 187 9.87 8.46 14.43
CA LYS A 187 10.50 9.36 15.42
C LYS A 187 11.16 8.61 16.56
N GLY A 188 10.64 7.43 16.95
CA GLY A 188 11.13 6.66 18.09
C GLY A 188 12.50 5.99 17.88
N GLY A 189 13.03 6.04 16.66
CA GLY A 189 14.21 5.27 16.29
C GLY A 189 13.92 3.76 16.32
N SER A 190 14.45 3.01 15.38
CA SER A 190 14.37 1.55 15.46
C SER A 190 15.01 1.00 16.73
N PRO A 191 14.50 -0.13 17.26
CA PRO A 191 15.19 -0.85 18.32
C PRO A 191 16.52 -1.40 17.83
#